data_0497050f450f133a87c31feef8be4642
#
_entry.id   0497050f450f133a87c31feef8be4642
#
_cell.length_a   1.000
_cell.length_b   1.000
_cell.length_c   1.000
_cell.angle_alpha   90.00
_cell.angle_beta   90.00
_cell.angle_gamma   90.00
#
_symmetry.space_group_name_H-M   'P 1'
#
loop_
_entity.id
_entity.type
_entity.pdbx_description
1 polymer ?
#
loop_
_entity_poly.entity_id
_entity_poly.type
_entity_poly.pdbx_seq_one_letter_code
_entity_poly.pdbx_strand_id
1 'polypeptide(L)'
;DNICIKDEPATCASKMLENFVPPYNASVIERLQDNHYISLGKLNMDEFAMGGSTENSALAKTANPWNTDCVPGGSSGGSAAAVSSGSAIWALGSDTGGSIRQPASFCGVVGLKPTYGNVSRYGLIAFASSLDQIGPVTRDVTDAALVLNAISGYDVKDSTSIPGARVDYTTALVNDVKNLKIGVPKEFFGEGLNSEVRKAMEEAIETYKKLGAEIIEVSLPNSKYALSAYYIIALAEASSNLARYDGVSYGMRVPADNLVDMSTKTRTEGFGPEVQRRILLGTYVLSAGYYDAYYLK
;
A
#
# COMPACT_ATOMS: atom_id res chain seq x y z
N ASP A 1 5.11 -3.77 -7.82
CA ASP A 1 5.46 -3.36 -9.18
C ASP A 1 5.03 -1.93 -9.51
N ASN A 2 4.71 -1.12 -8.49
CA ASN A 2 4.38 0.29 -8.60
C ASN A 2 5.50 1.24 -8.13
N ILE A 3 6.66 0.72 -7.73
CA ILE A 3 7.85 1.49 -7.37
C ILE A 3 8.80 1.49 -8.55
N CYS A 4 9.14 2.67 -9.07
CA CYS A 4 9.97 2.83 -10.26
C CYS A 4 11.44 2.47 -9.98
N ILE A 5 11.97 1.56 -10.79
CA ILE A 5 13.39 1.26 -10.90
C ILE A 5 13.80 1.65 -12.32
N LYS A 6 14.84 2.48 -12.44
CA LYS A 6 15.31 2.94 -13.75
C LYS A 6 15.66 1.76 -14.65
N ASP A 7 15.24 1.85 -15.90
CA ASP A 7 15.48 0.87 -16.96
C ASP A 7 14.85 -0.53 -16.70
N GLU A 8 13.98 -0.67 -15.66
CA GLU A 8 13.19 -1.89 -15.41
C GLU A 8 11.69 -1.63 -15.60
N PRO A 9 10.90 -2.56 -16.14
CA PRO A 9 9.46 -2.39 -16.29
C PRO A 9 8.76 -2.07 -14.97
N ALA A 10 7.83 -1.11 -15.00
CA ALA A 10 6.98 -0.73 -13.87
C ALA A 10 5.52 -0.75 -14.33
N THR A 11 4.94 -1.96 -14.40
CA THR A 11 3.62 -2.19 -15.00
C THR A 11 2.46 -1.82 -14.09
N CYS A 12 2.71 -1.71 -12.79
CA CYS A 12 1.66 -1.53 -11.78
C CYS A 12 0.53 -2.58 -11.88
N ALA A 13 0.87 -3.78 -12.37
CA ALA A 13 -0.02 -4.90 -12.66
C ALA A 13 -1.17 -4.53 -13.63
N SER A 14 -0.95 -3.57 -14.54
CA SER A 14 -1.93 -3.05 -15.49
C SER A 14 -1.46 -3.17 -16.93
N LYS A 15 -2.38 -3.50 -17.84
CA LYS A 15 -2.13 -3.39 -19.30
C LYS A 15 -1.77 -1.98 -19.71
N MET A 16 -2.28 -0.98 -19.01
CA MET A 16 -2.01 0.45 -19.26
C MET A 16 -0.51 0.76 -19.24
N LEU A 17 0.25 0.08 -18.39
CA LEU A 17 1.70 0.30 -18.19
C LEU A 17 2.55 -0.93 -18.55
N GLU A 18 2.02 -1.90 -19.29
CA GLU A 18 2.72 -3.14 -19.62
C GLU A 18 4.12 -2.91 -20.21
N ASN A 19 4.26 -1.86 -21.04
CA ASN A 19 5.50 -1.52 -21.71
C ASN A 19 6.19 -0.27 -21.10
N PHE A 20 5.78 0.17 -19.92
CA PHE A 20 6.36 1.35 -19.31
C PHE A 20 7.67 1.02 -18.59
N VAL A 21 8.75 1.66 -19.03
CA VAL A 21 10.08 1.58 -18.43
C VAL A 21 10.45 2.98 -17.92
N PRO A 22 10.52 3.21 -16.60
CA PRO A 22 10.82 4.52 -16.06
C PRO A 22 12.27 4.93 -16.32
N PRO A 23 12.52 6.21 -16.70
CA PRO A 23 13.88 6.71 -16.92
C PRO A 23 14.60 7.15 -15.63
N TYR A 24 14.00 6.90 -14.47
CA TYR A 24 14.49 7.31 -13.15
C TYR A 24 14.18 6.29 -12.07
N ASN A 25 14.91 6.36 -10.97
CA ASN A 25 14.63 5.59 -9.76
C ASN A 25 13.68 6.34 -8.83
N ALA A 26 12.84 5.59 -8.11
CA ALA A 26 12.20 6.08 -6.90
C ALA A 26 13.25 6.40 -5.82
N SER A 27 12.99 7.40 -4.97
CA SER A 27 13.94 7.78 -3.91
C SER A 27 14.25 6.63 -2.95
N VAL A 28 13.28 5.75 -2.69
CA VAL A 28 13.53 4.54 -1.88
C VAL A 28 14.53 3.60 -2.56
N ILE A 29 14.53 3.52 -3.87
CA ILE A 29 15.47 2.69 -4.65
C ILE A 29 16.87 3.30 -4.62
N GLU A 30 17.01 4.63 -4.81
CA GLU A 30 18.30 5.32 -4.67
C GLU A 30 18.92 5.05 -3.29
N ARG A 31 18.13 5.18 -2.23
CA ARG A 31 18.57 4.91 -0.85
C ARG A 31 18.94 3.45 -0.58
N LEU A 32 18.21 2.52 -1.16
CA LEU A 32 18.55 1.11 -1.05
C LEU A 32 19.86 0.79 -1.79
N GLN A 33 20.09 1.41 -2.97
CA GLN A 33 21.36 1.28 -3.71
C GLN A 33 22.54 1.79 -2.89
N ASP A 34 22.37 2.94 -2.18
CA ASP A 34 23.39 3.47 -1.26
C ASP A 34 23.69 2.51 -0.10
N ASN A 35 22.73 1.65 0.27
CA ASN A 35 22.85 0.59 1.27
C ASN A 35 23.19 -0.78 0.68
N HIS A 36 23.64 -0.84 -0.57
CA HIS A 36 24.14 -2.04 -1.26
C HIS A 36 23.11 -3.19 -1.35
N TYR A 37 21.80 -2.88 -1.50
CA TYR A 37 20.80 -3.90 -1.69
C TYR A 37 20.93 -4.62 -3.04
N ILE A 38 20.41 -5.84 -3.10
CA ILE A 38 20.33 -6.63 -4.33
C ILE A 38 18.85 -6.83 -4.68
N SER A 39 18.43 -6.28 -5.84
CA SER A 39 17.10 -6.51 -6.37
C SER A 39 16.98 -7.93 -6.94
N LEU A 40 15.98 -8.68 -6.48
CA LEU A 40 15.67 -10.01 -7.01
C LEU A 40 14.61 -9.96 -8.11
N GLY A 41 13.91 -8.84 -8.25
CA GLY A 41 12.88 -8.62 -9.23
C GLY A 41 11.68 -7.83 -8.70
N LYS A 42 10.65 -7.74 -9.54
CA LYS A 42 9.38 -7.05 -9.27
C LYS A 42 8.33 -8.04 -8.80
N LEU A 43 7.45 -7.60 -7.94
CA LEU A 43 6.42 -8.44 -7.32
C LEU A 43 5.02 -8.02 -7.75
N ASN A 44 4.14 -9.01 -7.94
CA ASN A 44 2.77 -8.79 -8.35
C ASN A 44 1.95 -8.04 -7.30
N MET A 45 0.88 -7.40 -7.75
CA MET A 45 -0.01 -6.61 -6.91
C MET A 45 -1.40 -6.50 -7.56
N ASP A 46 -2.39 -5.95 -6.84
CA ASP A 46 -3.61 -5.50 -7.48
C ASP A 46 -3.33 -4.28 -8.38
N GLU A 47 -4.00 -4.20 -9.50
CA GLU A 47 -3.83 -3.16 -10.52
C GLU A 47 -3.91 -1.75 -9.91
N PHE A 48 -2.89 -0.92 -10.13
CA PHE A 48 -2.74 0.44 -9.56
C PHE A 48 -2.96 0.52 -8.05
N ALA A 49 -2.58 -0.53 -7.32
CA ALA A 49 -2.79 -0.66 -5.88
C ALA A 49 -4.27 -0.65 -5.46
N MET A 50 -5.19 -0.96 -6.37
CA MET A 50 -6.64 -0.92 -6.17
C MET A 50 -7.21 -2.32 -6.02
N GLY A 51 -7.16 -2.84 -4.79
CA GLY A 51 -7.67 -4.15 -4.45
C GLY A 51 -7.26 -4.58 -3.05
N GLY A 52 -7.71 -5.76 -2.66
CA GLY A 52 -7.43 -6.35 -1.35
C GLY A 52 -7.14 -7.85 -1.40
N SER A 53 -6.90 -8.40 -2.61
CA SER A 53 -6.72 -9.85 -2.81
C SER A 53 -5.60 -10.22 -3.79
N THR A 54 -5.07 -9.26 -4.54
CA THR A 54 -4.12 -9.45 -5.66
C THR A 54 -4.72 -10.27 -6.81
N GLU A 55 -6.05 -10.33 -6.91
CA GLU A 55 -6.77 -10.95 -8.03
C GLU A 55 -7.02 -9.99 -9.19
N ASN A 56 -6.96 -8.66 -8.93
CA ASN A 56 -7.18 -7.62 -9.94
C ASN A 56 -5.94 -7.33 -10.80
N SER A 57 -4.90 -8.16 -10.72
CA SER A 57 -3.72 -8.03 -11.58
C SER A 57 -4.05 -8.40 -13.03
N ALA A 58 -3.58 -7.58 -13.98
CA ALA A 58 -3.64 -7.92 -15.41
C ALA A 58 -2.58 -8.96 -15.82
N LEU A 59 -1.58 -9.24 -14.97
CA LEU A 59 -0.45 -10.12 -15.29
C LEU A 59 -0.70 -11.56 -14.87
N ALA A 60 -1.02 -11.77 -13.58
CA ALA A 60 -1.21 -13.10 -13.01
C ALA A 60 -1.92 -13.01 -11.66
N LYS A 61 -2.45 -14.15 -11.20
CA LYS A 61 -2.93 -14.30 -9.82
C LYS A 61 -1.77 -14.69 -8.90
N THR A 62 -1.82 -14.22 -7.66
CA THR A 62 -0.89 -14.64 -6.60
C THR A 62 -1.67 -15.45 -5.57
N ALA A 63 -1.16 -16.62 -5.22
CA ALA A 63 -1.73 -17.47 -4.18
C ALA A 63 -1.09 -17.21 -2.82
N ASN A 64 -1.80 -17.53 -1.73
CA ASN A 64 -1.26 -17.47 -0.39
C ASN A 64 -0.32 -18.69 -0.16
N PRO A 65 0.93 -18.49 0.27
CA PRO A 65 1.88 -19.59 0.45
C PRO A 65 1.46 -20.62 1.51
N TRP A 66 0.62 -20.25 2.48
CA TRP A 66 0.11 -21.17 3.49
C TRP A 66 -1.01 -22.07 2.97
N ASN A 67 -1.81 -21.57 2.04
CA ASN A 67 -2.86 -22.33 1.38
C ASN A 67 -3.13 -21.71 0.00
N THR A 68 -2.74 -22.40 -1.04
CA THR A 68 -2.82 -21.92 -2.44
C THR A 68 -4.25 -21.74 -2.97
N ASP A 69 -5.26 -22.24 -2.27
CA ASP A 69 -6.68 -21.99 -2.55
C ASP A 69 -7.18 -20.67 -1.97
N CYS A 70 -6.34 -19.98 -1.17
CA CYS A 70 -6.64 -18.71 -0.55
C CYS A 70 -5.85 -17.57 -1.21
N VAL A 71 -6.38 -16.35 -1.10
CA VAL A 71 -5.71 -15.14 -1.55
C VAL A 71 -4.63 -14.70 -0.56
N PRO A 72 -3.53 -14.07 -1.02
CA PRO A 72 -2.47 -13.56 -0.16
C PRO A 72 -2.87 -12.24 0.52
N GLY A 73 -4.06 -11.69 0.19
CA GLY A 73 -4.42 -10.30 0.47
C GLY A 73 -3.88 -9.35 -0.60
N GLY A 74 -4.04 -8.05 -0.39
CA GLY A 74 -3.62 -7.01 -1.34
C GLY A 74 -3.75 -5.58 -0.78
N SER A 75 -3.27 -4.60 -1.55
CA SER A 75 -2.78 -4.75 -2.93
C SER A 75 -1.36 -5.30 -3.04
N SER A 76 -0.52 -5.29 -1.98
CA SER A 76 0.86 -5.78 -2.01
C SER A 76 0.95 -7.30 -1.71
N GLY A 77 0.04 -8.11 -2.29
CA GLY A 77 -0.02 -9.54 -2.01
C GLY A 77 1.20 -10.31 -2.52
N GLY A 78 1.77 -9.93 -3.66
CA GLY A 78 3.01 -10.53 -4.15
C GLY A 78 4.18 -10.29 -3.21
N SER A 79 4.29 -9.10 -2.59
CA SER A 79 5.32 -8.78 -1.60
C SER A 79 5.19 -9.66 -0.35
N ALA A 80 3.97 -9.80 0.18
CA ALA A 80 3.72 -10.64 1.34
C ALA A 80 3.96 -12.12 1.04
N ALA A 81 3.50 -12.60 -0.11
CA ALA A 81 3.69 -13.99 -0.54
C ALA A 81 5.16 -14.35 -0.75
N ALA A 82 5.96 -13.46 -1.38
CA ALA A 82 7.38 -13.70 -1.62
C ALA A 82 8.18 -13.82 -0.31
N VAL A 83 7.88 -12.97 0.68
CA VAL A 83 8.54 -13.02 1.99
C VAL A 83 8.07 -14.26 2.78
N SER A 84 6.78 -14.56 2.77
CA SER A 84 6.20 -15.71 3.47
C SER A 84 6.73 -17.04 2.93
N SER A 85 6.86 -17.18 1.62
CA SER A 85 7.39 -18.38 0.96
C SER A 85 8.92 -18.53 1.11
N GLY A 86 9.62 -17.49 1.54
CA GLY A 86 11.07 -17.47 1.58
C GLY A 86 11.76 -17.17 0.25
N SER A 87 11.01 -16.78 -0.77
CA SER A 87 11.56 -16.38 -2.07
C SER A 87 12.33 -15.05 -1.97
N ALA A 88 12.00 -14.22 -1.01
CA ALA A 88 12.72 -13.00 -0.67
C ALA A 88 12.90 -12.88 0.85
N ILE A 89 14.02 -12.27 1.28
CA ILE A 89 14.27 -12.00 2.70
C ILE A 89 13.30 -10.92 3.19
N TRP A 90 13.12 -9.88 2.39
CA TRP A 90 12.20 -8.77 2.61
C TRP A 90 11.70 -8.22 1.27
N ALA A 91 10.66 -7.44 1.30
CA ALA A 91 10.10 -6.77 0.14
C ALA A 91 9.61 -5.36 0.50
N LEU A 92 9.42 -4.51 -0.50
CA LEU A 92 8.67 -3.28 -0.35
C LEU A 92 7.22 -3.49 -0.80
N GLY A 93 6.32 -2.78 -0.16
CA GLY A 93 4.93 -2.65 -0.56
C GLY A 93 4.48 -1.19 -0.53
N SER A 94 3.25 -0.93 -0.92
CA SER A 94 2.58 0.36 -0.74
C SER A 94 1.26 0.18 0.00
N ASP A 95 0.91 1.16 0.84
CA ASP A 95 -0.28 1.11 1.69
C ASP A 95 -1.05 2.42 1.60
N THR A 96 -2.28 2.35 1.15
CA THR A 96 -3.21 3.47 1.06
C THR A 96 -4.33 3.31 2.09
N GLY A 97 -4.83 2.09 2.24
CA GLY A 97 -5.91 1.73 3.17
C GLY A 97 -5.69 0.37 3.85
N GLY A 98 -4.45 -0.12 3.89
CA GLY A 98 -4.11 -1.42 4.48
C GLY A 98 -3.28 -2.32 3.57
N SER A 99 -2.88 -1.85 2.39
CA SER A 99 -2.31 -2.70 1.33
C SER A 99 -0.90 -3.24 1.59
N ILE A 100 -0.25 -2.91 2.70
CA ILE A 100 0.92 -3.62 3.27
C ILE A 100 0.46 -4.50 4.43
N ARG A 101 -0.30 -3.92 5.37
CA ARG A 101 -0.66 -4.53 6.65
C ARG A 101 -1.58 -5.73 6.50
N GLN A 102 -2.60 -5.62 5.65
CA GLN A 102 -3.58 -6.68 5.44
C GLN A 102 -2.95 -7.91 4.76
N PRO A 103 -2.22 -7.81 3.61
CA PRO A 103 -1.57 -8.99 3.03
C PRO A 103 -0.48 -9.57 3.93
N ALA A 104 0.25 -8.76 4.70
CA ALA A 104 1.19 -9.25 5.69
C ALA A 104 0.50 -10.11 6.76
N SER A 105 -0.66 -9.67 7.26
CA SER A 105 -1.48 -10.44 8.20
C SER A 105 -1.95 -11.76 7.58
N PHE A 106 -2.41 -11.77 6.33
CA PHE A 106 -2.90 -12.98 5.65
C PHE A 106 -1.78 -13.98 5.35
N CYS A 107 -0.56 -13.50 5.13
CA CYS A 107 0.60 -14.34 4.82
C CYS A 107 1.49 -14.64 6.05
N GLY A 108 1.12 -14.16 7.27
CA GLY A 108 1.86 -14.45 8.50
C GLY A 108 3.26 -13.82 8.54
N VAL A 109 3.41 -12.60 8.03
CA VAL A 109 4.66 -11.83 8.00
C VAL A 109 4.46 -10.44 8.62
N VAL A 110 5.53 -9.71 8.84
CA VAL A 110 5.49 -8.35 9.37
C VAL A 110 5.30 -7.35 8.23
N GLY A 111 4.24 -6.55 8.29
CA GLY A 111 4.01 -5.44 7.36
C GLY A 111 3.94 -4.11 8.11
N LEU A 112 4.87 -3.21 7.83
CA LEU A 112 4.93 -1.91 8.49
C LEU A 112 4.53 -0.78 7.53
N LYS A 113 3.46 -0.07 7.86
CA LYS A 113 3.14 1.21 7.24
C LYS A 113 3.73 2.34 8.08
N PRO A 114 4.78 3.04 7.62
CA PRO A 114 5.34 4.17 8.34
C PRO A 114 4.34 5.34 8.46
N THR A 115 4.67 6.30 9.30
CA THR A 115 3.98 7.60 9.32
C THR A 115 4.04 8.23 7.93
N TYR A 116 2.92 8.80 7.48
CA TYR A 116 2.82 9.48 6.19
C TYR A 116 3.90 10.57 6.07
N GLY A 117 4.60 10.57 4.93
CA GLY A 117 5.70 11.50 4.67
C GLY A 117 7.06 11.10 5.27
N ASN A 118 7.13 10.01 6.05
CA ASN A 118 8.40 9.51 6.60
C ASN A 118 9.28 8.81 5.56
N VAL A 119 8.64 8.19 4.57
CA VAL A 119 9.28 7.60 3.40
C VAL A 119 8.79 8.34 2.16
N SER A 120 9.71 8.80 1.33
CA SER A 120 9.39 9.53 0.10
C SER A 120 8.53 8.71 -0.85
N ARG A 121 7.54 9.37 -1.46
CA ARG A 121 6.68 8.81 -2.52
C ARG A 121 7.20 9.13 -3.93
N TYR A 122 8.32 9.85 -4.06
CA TYR A 122 8.88 10.11 -5.37
C TYR A 122 9.24 8.80 -6.08
N GLY A 123 8.66 8.61 -7.28
CA GLY A 123 8.80 7.38 -8.05
C GLY A 123 7.86 6.25 -7.65
N LEU A 124 6.90 6.49 -6.75
CA LEU A 124 5.75 5.63 -6.53
C LEU A 124 4.64 5.99 -7.53
N ILE A 125 4.13 5.01 -8.28
CA ILE A 125 2.95 5.20 -9.12
C ILE A 125 1.74 5.40 -8.21
N ALA A 126 1.12 6.58 -8.29
CA ALA A 126 0.13 7.03 -7.33
C ALA A 126 -1.23 6.35 -7.50
N PHE A 127 -1.81 5.90 -6.38
CA PHE A 127 -3.24 5.63 -6.25
C PHE A 127 -3.95 6.85 -5.63
N ALA A 128 -3.70 7.13 -4.35
CA ALA A 128 -4.28 8.27 -3.63
C ALA A 128 -3.17 9.03 -2.90
N SER A 129 -2.76 10.16 -3.47
CA SER A 129 -1.55 10.88 -3.09
C SER A 129 -1.51 11.35 -1.63
N SER A 130 -2.66 11.61 -1.02
CA SER A 130 -2.76 12.01 0.40
C SER A 130 -2.71 10.83 1.37
N LEU A 131 -2.74 9.59 0.88
CA LEU A 131 -2.83 8.38 1.70
C LEU A 131 -1.69 7.38 1.43
N ASP A 132 -1.17 7.33 0.20
CA ASP A 132 -0.17 6.34 -0.22
C ASP A 132 1.12 6.45 0.60
N GLN A 133 1.64 5.32 1.04
CA GLN A 133 2.89 5.23 1.76
C GLN A 133 3.64 3.94 1.41
N ILE A 134 4.93 4.04 1.11
CA ILE A 134 5.82 2.89 0.93
C ILE A 134 6.25 2.39 2.32
N GLY A 135 6.35 1.07 2.47
CA GLY A 135 6.87 0.45 3.67
C GLY A 135 7.36 -0.98 3.46
N PRO A 136 8.08 -1.54 4.44
CA PRO A 136 8.65 -2.87 4.37
C PRO A 136 7.63 -3.98 4.67
N VAL A 137 7.85 -5.12 4.02
CA VAL A 137 7.30 -6.43 4.38
C VAL A 137 8.48 -7.35 4.70
N THR A 138 8.49 -7.96 5.89
CA THR A 138 9.64 -8.71 6.42
C THR A 138 9.18 -9.91 7.22
N ARG A 139 10.12 -10.81 7.59
CA ARG A 139 9.79 -11.96 8.45
C ARG A 139 9.68 -11.59 9.91
N ASP A 140 10.47 -10.63 10.37
CA ASP A 140 10.48 -10.18 11.75
C ASP A 140 10.56 -8.64 11.86
N VAL A 141 10.41 -8.16 13.09
CA VAL A 141 10.38 -6.72 13.40
C VAL A 141 11.77 -6.08 13.30
N THR A 142 12.84 -6.84 13.51
CA THR A 142 14.22 -6.36 13.38
C THR A 142 14.51 -5.98 11.94
N ASP A 143 14.19 -6.88 11.01
CA ASP A 143 14.33 -6.62 9.58
C ASP A 143 13.46 -5.43 9.13
N ALA A 144 12.23 -5.29 9.69
CA ALA A 144 11.39 -4.14 9.39
C ALA A 144 12.04 -2.83 9.82
N ALA A 145 12.68 -2.78 10.98
CA ALA A 145 13.41 -1.59 11.46
C ALA A 145 14.64 -1.29 10.58
N LEU A 146 15.41 -2.32 10.19
CA LEU A 146 16.58 -2.18 9.32
C LEU A 146 16.19 -1.64 7.93
N VAL A 147 15.16 -2.22 7.30
CA VAL A 147 14.67 -1.74 6.01
C VAL A 147 14.11 -0.34 6.12
N LEU A 148 13.36 -0.03 7.19
CA LEU A 148 12.85 1.32 7.41
C LEU A 148 13.99 2.33 7.59
N ASN A 149 15.06 2.00 8.30
CA ASN A 149 16.26 2.84 8.41
C ASN A 149 16.84 3.17 7.02
N ALA A 150 16.88 2.18 6.15
CA ALA A 150 17.43 2.36 4.79
C ALA A 150 16.56 3.30 3.93
N ILE A 151 15.23 3.17 3.98
CA ILE A 151 14.31 3.87 3.06
C ILE A 151 13.76 5.20 3.58
N SER A 152 13.80 5.46 4.91
CA SER A 152 13.22 6.65 5.52
C SER A 152 14.09 7.90 5.40
N GLY A 153 13.49 9.07 5.63
CA GLY A 153 14.16 10.37 5.73
C GLY A 153 13.65 11.40 4.71
N TYR A 154 14.01 12.65 4.97
CA TYR A 154 13.57 13.81 4.17
C TYR A 154 14.02 13.73 2.71
N ASP A 155 13.11 14.08 1.80
CA ASP A 155 13.34 14.12 0.36
C ASP A 155 12.73 15.37 -0.25
N VAL A 156 13.57 16.21 -0.85
CA VAL A 156 13.14 17.44 -1.56
C VAL A 156 12.30 17.17 -2.80
N LYS A 157 12.33 15.94 -3.35
CA LYS A 157 11.54 15.52 -4.51
C LYS A 157 10.08 15.20 -4.15
N ASP A 158 9.77 15.05 -2.86
CA ASP A 158 8.40 14.82 -2.36
C ASP A 158 7.99 15.93 -1.39
N SER A 159 7.08 16.79 -1.83
CA SER A 159 6.60 17.95 -1.04
C SER A 159 5.92 17.57 0.27
N THR A 160 5.52 16.32 0.43
CA THR A 160 4.90 15.80 1.66
C THR A 160 5.89 15.13 2.60
N SER A 161 7.16 15.01 2.19
CA SER A 161 8.21 14.42 3.01
C SER A 161 8.46 15.25 4.26
N ILE A 162 8.50 14.59 5.43
CA ILE A 162 8.67 15.27 6.73
C ILE A 162 10.13 15.69 6.89
N PRO A 163 10.40 17.00 7.08
CA PRO A 163 11.76 17.47 7.39
C PRO A 163 12.22 16.93 8.74
N GLY A 164 13.49 16.55 8.85
CA GLY A 164 14.08 16.11 10.12
C GLY A 164 15.33 15.27 9.92
N ALA A 165 15.98 14.95 11.04
CA ALA A 165 17.10 14.02 11.07
C ALA A 165 16.60 12.58 10.87
N ARG A 166 17.46 11.75 10.28
CA ARG A 166 17.19 10.31 10.22
C ARG A 166 17.13 9.73 11.62
N VAL A 167 16.12 8.90 11.87
CA VAL A 167 15.93 8.17 13.12
C VAL A 167 16.49 6.76 12.92
N ASP A 168 17.21 6.25 13.90
CA ASP A 168 17.57 4.84 13.94
C ASP A 168 16.46 4.05 14.66
N TYR A 169 15.61 3.38 13.88
CA TYR A 169 14.47 2.62 14.41
C TYR A 169 14.89 1.35 15.16
N THR A 170 16.14 0.87 14.96
CA THR A 170 16.64 -0.29 15.72
C THR A 170 16.80 0.01 17.21
N THR A 171 16.95 1.26 17.57
CA THR A 171 17.00 1.71 18.98
C THR A 171 15.69 1.47 19.74
N ALA A 172 14.57 1.31 19.03
CA ALA A 172 13.27 0.99 19.62
C ALA A 172 13.06 -0.52 19.84
N LEU A 173 13.98 -1.36 19.38
CA LEU A 173 13.94 -2.82 19.57
C LEU A 173 14.43 -3.17 20.98
N VAL A 174 13.52 -3.03 21.93
CA VAL A 174 13.79 -3.34 23.35
C VAL A 174 13.09 -4.63 23.75
N ASN A 175 13.76 -5.45 24.59
CA ASN A 175 13.20 -6.72 25.08
C ASN A 175 12.38 -6.53 26.38
N ASP A 176 11.97 -5.31 26.70
CA ASP A 176 11.20 -4.99 27.89
C ASP A 176 9.98 -4.15 27.51
N VAL A 177 8.80 -4.65 27.88
CA VAL A 177 7.51 -3.95 27.70
C VAL A 177 6.92 -3.48 29.02
N LYS A 178 7.69 -3.56 30.11
CA LYS A 178 7.25 -3.13 31.43
C LYS A 178 6.91 -1.65 31.41
N ASN A 179 5.74 -1.32 31.94
CA ASN A 179 5.16 0.02 31.96
C ASN A 179 4.79 0.59 30.57
N LEU A 180 4.90 -0.18 29.49
CA LEU A 180 4.35 0.22 28.20
C LEU A 180 2.82 0.29 28.30
N LYS A 181 2.25 1.44 27.89
CA LYS A 181 0.80 1.61 27.84
C LYS A 181 0.28 1.15 26.49
N ILE A 182 -0.63 0.17 26.50
CA ILE A 182 -1.25 -0.40 25.30
C ILE A 182 -2.74 -0.10 25.33
N GLY A 183 -3.21 0.77 24.41
CA GLY A 183 -4.62 1.08 24.23
C GLY A 183 -5.30 -0.02 23.40
N VAL A 184 -6.41 -0.55 23.90
CA VAL A 184 -7.26 -1.54 23.22
C VAL A 184 -8.56 -0.86 22.84
N PRO A 185 -8.78 -0.50 21.53
CA PRO A 185 -10.01 0.14 21.11
C PRO A 185 -11.18 -0.86 21.16
N LYS A 186 -12.21 -0.54 21.92
CA LYS A 186 -13.41 -1.38 22.03
C LYS A 186 -14.10 -1.61 20.69
N GLU A 187 -14.02 -0.64 19.78
CA GLU A 187 -14.63 -0.70 18.46
C GLU A 187 -14.04 -1.82 17.57
N PHE A 188 -12.80 -2.27 17.84
CA PHE A 188 -12.14 -3.32 17.06
C PHE A 188 -12.54 -4.73 17.51
N PHE A 189 -13.19 -4.85 18.66
CA PHE A 189 -13.72 -6.11 19.20
C PHE A 189 -15.26 -6.23 19.08
N GLY A 190 -15.85 -5.49 18.14
CA GLY A 190 -17.28 -5.48 17.87
C GLY A 190 -17.82 -6.75 17.19
N GLU A 191 -19.07 -6.66 16.72
CA GLU A 191 -19.71 -7.70 15.92
C GLU A 191 -18.98 -7.90 14.58
N GLY A 192 -18.93 -9.14 14.09
CA GLY A 192 -18.28 -9.51 12.83
C GLY A 192 -16.80 -9.89 12.94
N LEU A 193 -16.14 -9.69 14.09
CA LEU A 193 -14.78 -10.20 14.29
C LEU A 193 -14.83 -11.73 14.42
N ASN A 194 -14.07 -12.43 13.56
CA ASN A 194 -13.92 -13.88 13.60
C ASN A 194 -13.46 -14.33 15.00
N SER A 195 -14.08 -15.41 15.53
CA SER A 195 -13.81 -15.88 16.89
C SER A 195 -12.37 -16.36 17.13
N GLU A 196 -11.73 -16.95 16.12
CA GLU A 196 -10.33 -17.39 16.22
C GLU A 196 -9.38 -16.19 16.23
N VAL A 197 -9.64 -15.16 15.42
CA VAL A 197 -8.90 -13.90 15.43
C VAL A 197 -9.07 -13.19 16.77
N ARG A 198 -10.30 -13.11 17.30
CA ARG A 198 -10.57 -12.56 18.63
C ARG A 198 -9.75 -13.25 19.69
N LYS A 199 -9.77 -14.59 19.72
CA LYS A 199 -9.02 -15.39 20.69
C LYS A 199 -7.52 -15.11 20.62
N ALA A 200 -6.95 -15.11 19.43
CA ALA A 200 -5.53 -14.82 19.22
C ALA A 200 -5.14 -13.42 19.72
N MET A 201 -5.98 -12.41 19.46
CA MET A 201 -5.74 -11.05 19.96
C MET A 201 -5.88 -10.96 21.48
N GLU A 202 -6.85 -11.61 22.08
CA GLU A 202 -7.01 -11.67 23.55
C GLU A 202 -5.82 -12.36 24.22
N GLU A 203 -5.32 -13.46 23.65
CA GLU A 203 -4.11 -14.16 24.13
C GLU A 203 -2.87 -13.27 24.02
N ALA A 204 -2.72 -12.50 22.96
CA ALA A 204 -1.62 -11.54 22.79
C ALA A 204 -1.70 -10.43 23.86
N ILE A 205 -2.88 -9.84 24.09
CA ILE A 205 -3.12 -8.81 25.12
C ILE A 205 -2.74 -9.36 26.51
N GLU A 206 -3.20 -10.55 26.86
CA GLU A 206 -2.85 -11.19 28.15
C GLU A 206 -1.36 -11.48 28.27
N THR A 207 -0.68 -11.79 27.18
CA THR A 207 0.77 -11.97 27.15
C THR A 207 1.49 -10.66 27.48
N TYR A 208 1.11 -9.55 26.85
CA TYR A 208 1.68 -8.23 27.16
C TYR A 208 1.45 -7.83 28.61
N LYS A 209 0.24 -8.07 29.13
CA LYS A 209 -0.09 -7.81 30.53
C LYS A 209 0.78 -8.60 31.50
N LYS A 210 1.02 -9.91 31.23
CA LYS A 210 1.91 -10.76 32.03
C LYS A 210 3.37 -10.29 31.99
N LEU A 211 3.79 -9.68 30.87
CA LEU A 211 5.11 -9.09 30.70
C LEU A 211 5.25 -7.71 31.37
N GLY A 212 4.19 -7.18 31.96
CA GLY A 212 4.20 -5.93 32.72
C GLY A 212 3.76 -4.69 31.98
N ALA A 213 3.16 -4.83 30.79
CA ALA A 213 2.51 -3.72 30.11
C ALA A 213 1.19 -3.35 30.80
N GLU A 214 0.85 -2.07 30.75
CA GLU A 214 -0.45 -1.53 31.21
C GLU A 214 -1.45 -1.57 30.05
N ILE A 215 -2.51 -2.37 30.19
CA ILE A 215 -3.57 -2.47 29.18
C ILE A 215 -4.68 -1.48 29.52
N ILE A 216 -4.99 -0.59 28.59
CA ILE A 216 -5.98 0.47 28.76
C ILE A 216 -7.07 0.33 27.70
N GLU A 217 -8.33 0.20 28.11
CA GLU A 217 -9.44 0.30 27.16
C GLU A 217 -9.54 1.74 26.65
N VAL A 218 -9.61 1.91 25.35
CA VAL A 218 -9.75 3.21 24.68
C VAL A 218 -10.93 3.17 23.72
N SER A 219 -11.40 4.33 23.27
CA SER A 219 -12.46 4.45 22.28
C SER A 219 -12.00 5.30 21.10
N LEU A 220 -12.31 4.83 19.90
CA LEU A 220 -12.11 5.53 18.62
C LEU A 220 -13.47 5.79 17.97
N PRO A 221 -14.28 6.73 18.48
CA PRO A 221 -15.70 6.87 18.13
C PRO A 221 -15.92 7.23 16.65
N ASN A 222 -14.91 7.78 15.98
CA ASN A 222 -14.98 8.12 14.56
C ASN A 222 -14.57 6.98 13.62
N SER A 223 -14.10 5.84 14.15
CA SER A 223 -13.66 4.69 13.33
C SER A 223 -14.79 4.14 12.43
N LYS A 224 -16.05 4.28 12.85
CA LYS A 224 -17.23 3.92 12.05
C LYS A 224 -17.35 4.66 10.72
N TYR A 225 -16.71 5.82 10.57
CA TYR A 225 -16.70 6.61 9.33
C TYR A 225 -15.45 6.35 8.46
N ALA A 226 -14.43 5.69 9.01
CA ALA A 226 -13.12 5.59 8.37
C ALA A 226 -13.19 4.94 6.99
N LEU A 227 -13.96 3.86 6.84
CA LEU A 227 -14.10 3.16 5.57
C LEU A 227 -14.80 4.02 4.51
N SER A 228 -15.89 4.69 4.89
CA SER A 228 -16.63 5.58 3.97
C SER A 228 -15.77 6.78 3.55
N ALA A 229 -15.07 7.41 4.49
CA ALA A 229 -14.15 8.51 4.21
C ALA A 229 -13.01 8.07 3.28
N TYR A 230 -12.43 6.89 3.53
CA TYR A 230 -11.40 6.32 2.65
C TYR A 230 -11.91 6.16 1.22
N TYR A 231 -13.08 5.56 1.00
CA TYR A 231 -13.61 5.37 -0.35
C TYR A 231 -13.93 6.70 -1.07
N ILE A 232 -14.38 7.71 -0.36
CA ILE A 232 -14.64 9.03 -0.96
C ILE A 232 -13.32 9.68 -1.38
N ILE A 233 -12.36 9.80 -0.46
CA ILE A 233 -11.08 10.48 -0.69
C ILE A 233 -10.23 9.72 -1.73
N ALA A 234 -10.03 8.43 -1.50
CA ALA A 234 -9.15 7.62 -2.35
C ALA A 234 -9.66 7.52 -3.79
N LEU A 235 -10.96 7.39 -4.00
CA LEU A 235 -11.52 7.31 -5.35
C LEU A 235 -11.48 8.65 -6.07
N ALA A 236 -11.74 9.76 -5.37
CA ALA A 236 -11.60 11.11 -5.93
C ALA A 236 -10.16 11.37 -6.40
N GLU A 237 -9.18 11.05 -5.55
CA GLU A 237 -7.76 11.20 -5.90
C GLU A 237 -7.32 10.23 -7.00
N ALA A 238 -7.80 8.99 -7.00
CA ALA A 238 -7.55 8.03 -8.07
C ALA A 238 -8.02 8.55 -9.43
N SER A 239 -9.23 9.10 -9.52
CA SER A 239 -9.74 9.64 -10.76
C SER A 239 -8.88 10.76 -11.31
N SER A 240 -8.35 11.63 -10.44
CA SER A 240 -7.42 12.70 -10.79
C SER A 240 -6.03 12.16 -11.15
N ASN A 241 -5.46 11.26 -10.35
CA ASN A 241 -4.14 10.70 -10.57
C ASN A 241 -4.06 9.86 -11.86
N LEU A 242 -5.11 9.08 -12.17
CA LEU A 242 -5.14 8.23 -13.36
C LEU A 242 -5.63 8.96 -14.62
N ALA A 243 -5.97 10.27 -14.53
CA ALA A 243 -6.30 11.07 -15.70
C ALA A 243 -5.13 11.22 -16.69
N ARG A 244 -3.88 11.08 -16.20
CA ARG A 244 -2.66 11.14 -17.01
C ARG A 244 -2.50 10.01 -18.02
N TYR A 245 -3.21 8.90 -17.83
CA TYR A 245 -3.20 7.75 -18.73
C TYR A 245 -4.27 7.93 -19.80
N ASP A 246 -4.02 8.78 -20.77
CA ASP A 246 -4.94 9.22 -21.80
C ASP A 246 -4.61 8.70 -23.22
N GLY A 247 -3.52 7.93 -23.33
CA GLY A 247 -3.01 7.40 -24.59
C GLY A 247 -2.09 8.37 -25.35
N VAL A 248 -1.67 9.49 -24.74
CA VAL A 248 -0.83 10.51 -25.40
C VAL A 248 0.59 10.50 -24.86
N SER A 249 0.77 10.68 -23.55
CA SER A 249 2.08 10.96 -22.97
C SER A 249 2.95 9.70 -22.79
N TYR A 250 2.38 8.64 -22.23
CA TYR A 250 3.05 7.35 -22.00
C TYR A 250 2.03 6.27 -21.66
N GLY A 251 2.47 5.02 -21.63
CA GLY A 251 1.62 3.88 -21.42
C GLY A 251 0.94 3.39 -22.71
N MET A 252 -0.08 2.56 -22.55
CA MET A 252 -0.85 2.00 -23.66
C MET A 252 -1.51 3.07 -24.49
N ARG A 253 -1.57 2.85 -25.82
CA ARG A 253 -2.31 3.67 -26.77
C ARG A 253 -3.03 2.79 -27.77
N VAL A 254 -4.35 2.95 -27.86
CA VAL A 254 -5.18 2.31 -28.87
C VAL A 254 -5.46 3.31 -29.99
N PRO A 255 -5.07 3.04 -31.24
CA PRO A 255 -5.31 3.95 -32.35
C PRO A 255 -6.82 4.17 -32.60
N ALA A 256 -7.18 5.41 -32.94
CA ALA A 256 -8.54 5.80 -33.35
C ALA A 256 -8.48 7.05 -34.25
N ASP A 257 -9.60 7.38 -34.89
CA ASP A 257 -9.68 8.45 -35.87
C ASP A 257 -9.62 9.86 -35.25
N ASN A 258 -9.93 9.98 -33.96
CA ASN A 258 -9.87 11.23 -33.21
C ASN A 258 -9.41 11.00 -31.76
N LEU A 259 -9.05 12.10 -31.07
CA LEU A 259 -8.51 12.06 -29.72
C LEU A 259 -9.50 11.51 -28.67
N VAL A 260 -10.78 11.79 -28.80
CA VAL A 260 -11.80 11.34 -27.84
C VAL A 260 -11.95 9.82 -27.92
N ASP A 261 -12.09 9.29 -29.12
CA ASP A 261 -12.19 7.84 -29.33
C ASP A 261 -10.91 7.13 -28.95
N MET A 262 -9.75 7.71 -29.25
CA MET A 262 -8.46 7.16 -28.86
C MET A 262 -8.35 7.06 -27.33
N SER A 263 -8.62 8.15 -26.62
CA SER A 263 -8.56 8.15 -25.15
C SER A 263 -9.61 7.19 -24.56
N THR A 264 -10.82 7.18 -25.09
CA THR A 264 -11.89 6.28 -24.62
C THR A 264 -11.50 4.82 -24.80
N LYS A 265 -11.07 4.42 -25.99
CA LYS A 265 -10.63 3.05 -26.27
C LYS A 265 -9.43 2.65 -25.42
N THR A 266 -8.42 3.51 -25.36
CA THR A 266 -7.22 3.26 -24.55
C THR A 266 -7.56 2.98 -23.08
N ARG A 267 -8.41 3.82 -22.48
CA ARG A 267 -8.80 3.67 -21.07
C ARG A 267 -9.72 2.47 -20.85
N THR A 268 -10.59 2.16 -21.82
CA THR A 268 -11.48 0.99 -21.74
C THR A 268 -10.71 -0.33 -21.83
N GLU A 269 -9.70 -0.41 -22.69
CA GLU A 269 -8.93 -1.64 -22.90
C GLU A 269 -7.76 -1.79 -21.94
N GLY A 270 -7.18 -0.66 -21.49
CA GLY A 270 -5.99 -0.62 -20.66
C GLY A 270 -6.26 -0.77 -19.16
N PHE A 271 -7.40 -0.30 -18.66
CA PHE A 271 -7.76 -0.46 -17.24
C PHE A 271 -8.65 -1.66 -17.00
N GLY A 272 -8.37 -2.40 -15.93
CA GLY A 272 -9.24 -3.47 -15.44
C GLY A 272 -10.55 -2.94 -14.82
N PRO A 273 -11.53 -3.84 -14.62
CA PRO A 273 -12.88 -3.44 -14.18
C PRO A 273 -12.91 -2.71 -12.84
N GLU A 274 -12.08 -3.10 -11.88
CA GLU A 274 -12.02 -2.46 -10.55
C GLU A 274 -11.49 -1.03 -10.65
N VAL A 275 -10.43 -0.80 -11.42
CA VAL A 275 -9.87 0.53 -11.64
C VAL A 275 -10.86 1.42 -12.37
N GLN A 276 -11.53 0.93 -13.41
CA GLN A 276 -12.58 1.65 -14.12
C GLN A 276 -13.70 2.08 -13.17
N ARG A 277 -14.19 1.15 -12.34
CA ARG A 277 -15.23 1.44 -11.35
C ARG A 277 -14.81 2.54 -10.39
N ARG A 278 -13.58 2.50 -9.87
CA ARG A 278 -13.06 3.52 -8.94
C ARG A 278 -12.88 4.87 -9.61
N ILE A 279 -12.39 4.93 -10.85
CA ILE A 279 -12.30 6.18 -11.61
C ILE A 279 -13.68 6.80 -11.81
N LEU A 280 -14.68 6.02 -12.21
CA LEU A 280 -16.04 6.50 -12.41
C LEU A 280 -16.65 7.05 -11.12
N LEU A 281 -16.55 6.32 -10.02
CA LEU A 281 -17.02 6.77 -8.71
C LEU A 281 -16.29 8.03 -8.23
N GLY A 282 -14.96 8.10 -8.41
CA GLY A 282 -14.18 9.27 -8.05
C GLY A 282 -14.55 10.50 -8.89
N THR A 283 -14.75 10.32 -10.16
CA THR A 283 -15.23 11.40 -11.06
C THR A 283 -16.61 11.91 -10.61
N TYR A 284 -17.50 11.00 -10.20
CA TYR A 284 -18.81 11.37 -9.67
C TYR A 284 -18.69 12.17 -8.36
N VAL A 285 -17.85 11.75 -7.43
CA VAL A 285 -17.58 12.49 -6.18
C VAL A 285 -17.06 13.90 -6.45
N LEU A 286 -16.23 14.08 -7.46
CA LEU A 286 -15.65 15.39 -7.84
C LEU A 286 -16.58 16.22 -8.73
N SER A 287 -17.72 15.70 -9.15
CA SER A 287 -18.65 16.44 -10.02
C SER A 287 -19.36 17.57 -9.25
N ALA A 288 -19.81 18.59 -10.00
CA ALA A 288 -20.53 19.72 -9.43
C ALA A 288 -21.76 19.29 -8.61
N GLY A 289 -21.90 19.85 -7.41
CA GLY A 289 -22.97 19.49 -6.46
C GLY A 289 -22.66 18.33 -5.52
N TYR A 290 -21.72 17.44 -5.86
CA TYR A 290 -21.27 16.37 -4.96
C TYR A 290 -19.95 16.70 -4.26
N TYR A 291 -19.08 17.49 -4.90
CA TYR A 291 -17.80 17.90 -4.34
C TYR A 291 -17.96 18.56 -2.95
N ASP A 292 -18.82 19.58 -2.85
CA ASP A 292 -19.07 20.28 -1.59
C ASP A 292 -19.79 19.41 -0.56
N ALA A 293 -20.67 18.51 -1.04
CA ALA A 293 -21.48 17.67 -0.14
C ALA A 293 -20.74 16.49 0.45
N TYR A 294 -19.76 15.92 -0.26
CA TYR A 294 -19.11 14.66 0.11
C TYR A 294 -17.60 14.76 0.25
N TYR A 295 -16.91 15.54 -0.57
CA TYR A 295 -15.45 15.61 -0.56
C TYR A 295 -14.90 16.62 0.45
N LEU A 296 -15.57 17.77 0.63
CA LEU A 296 -15.14 18.80 1.59
C LEU A 296 -15.63 18.56 3.03
N LYS A 297 -16.54 17.64 3.26
CA LYS A 297 -17.00 17.25 4.61
C LYS A 297 -16.15 16.13 5.20
#